data_387af45114cf71109604a531d2297514
#
_entry.id   387af45114cf71109604a531d2297514
#
_cell.length_a   1.000
_cell.length_b   1.000
_cell.length_c   1.000
_cell.angle_alpha   90.00
_cell.angle_beta   90.00
_cell.angle_gamma   90.00
#
_symmetry.space_group_name_H-M   'P 1'
#
loop_
_entity.id
_entity.type
_entity.pdbx_description
1 polymer ?
#
loop_
_entity_poly.entity_id
_entity_poly.type
_entity_poly.pdbx_seq_one_letter_code
_entity_poly.pdbx_strand_id
1 'polypeptide(L)'
;FLVNPETAFAPFHTALTGITAEMVAQSPTFPVLWETIGPILDSGLLVAHNAPFDLSVLGRCLRDYGIFFHRQVPYACTCQMIRRLLPQLPNHRLDTLCQYLHLELDHHQAGSDSRACGQILLHLMDTGASLSPFMRTYDFIRIGTVRPSRNR
;
A
#
# COMPACT_ATOMS: atom_id res chain seq x y z
N PHE A 1 6.46 -0.97 -10.83
CA PHE A 1 6.43 0.17 -11.76
C PHE A 1 7.03 1.39 -11.08
N LEU A 2 7.77 2.22 -11.83
CA LEU A 2 8.08 3.59 -11.47
C LEU A 2 6.98 4.51 -12.01
N VAL A 3 6.71 5.59 -11.30
CA VAL A 3 5.67 6.58 -11.62
C VAL A 3 6.29 7.94 -11.68
N ASN A 4 6.02 8.69 -12.74
CA ASN A 4 6.34 10.12 -12.77
C ASN A 4 5.29 10.86 -11.90
N PRO A 5 5.66 11.47 -10.79
CA PRO A 5 4.70 12.13 -9.89
C PRO A 5 4.29 13.53 -10.38
N GLU A 6 4.87 14.03 -11.49
CA GLU A 6 4.61 15.37 -12.05
C GLU A 6 4.83 16.52 -11.04
N THR A 7 5.64 16.26 -10.03
CA THR A 7 5.97 17.22 -8.97
C THR A 7 7.43 17.11 -8.56
N ALA A 8 7.94 18.13 -7.90
CA ALA A 8 9.32 18.12 -7.42
C ALA A 8 9.54 17.05 -6.33
N PHE A 9 10.68 16.38 -6.40
CA PHE A 9 11.10 15.43 -5.37
C PHE A 9 11.61 16.18 -4.13
N ALA A 10 11.06 15.86 -2.98
CA ALA A 10 11.67 16.27 -1.74
C ALA A 10 12.92 15.41 -1.46
N PRO A 11 14.05 15.98 -1.02
CA PRO A 11 15.29 15.23 -0.73
C PRO A 11 15.07 14.05 0.22
N PHE A 12 14.14 14.19 1.17
CA PHE A 12 13.77 13.13 2.10
C PHE A 12 13.21 11.88 1.38
N HIS A 13 12.39 12.06 0.34
CA HIS A 13 11.82 10.93 -0.39
C HIS A 13 12.90 10.14 -1.13
N THR A 14 13.83 10.84 -1.79
CA THR A 14 14.96 10.20 -2.45
C THR A 14 15.88 9.48 -1.46
N ALA A 15 16.14 10.09 -0.31
CA ALA A 15 16.96 9.46 0.73
C ALA A 15 16.29 8.19 1.30
N LEU A 16 14.95 8.16 1.38
CA LEU A 16 14.20 7.03 1.91
C LEU A 16 14.08 5.87 0.91
N THR A 17 13.79 6.18 -0.36
CA THR A 17 13.41 5.18 -1.36
C THR A 17 14.49 4.88 -2.39
N GLY A 18 15.53 5.71 -2.47
CA GLY A 18 16.54 5.68 -3.52
C GLY A 18 16.04 6.17 -4.89
N ILE A 19 14.75 6.53 -5.02
CA ILE A 19 14.17 6.97 -6.29
C ILE A 19 14.50 8.45 -6.51
N THR A 20 15.10 8.76 -7.67
CA THR A 20 15.43 10.13 -8.07
C THR A 20 14.48 10.65 -9.14
N ALA A 21 14.46 11.96 -9.35
CA ALA A 21 13.66 12.58 -10.40
C ALA A 21 14.02 12.06 -11.79
N GLU A 22 15.32 11.84 -12.04
CA GLU A 22 15.83 11.32 -13.32
C GLU A 22 15.33 9.91 -13.60
N MET A 23 15.25 9.05 -12.57
CA MET A 23 14.76 7.67 -12.72
C MET A 23 13.31 7.61 -13.18
N VAL A 24 12.50 8.59 -12.83
CA VAL A 24 11.05 8.61 -13.14
C VAL A 24 10.68 9.57 -14.27
N ALA A 25 11.63 10.34 -14.80
CA ALA A 25 11.35 11.38 -15.79
C ALA A 25 10.62 10.85 -17.04
N GLN A 26 10.93 9.61 -17.45
CA GLN A 26 10.30 8.94 -18.59
C GLN A 26 9.27 7.87 -18.17
N SER A 27 8.96 7.78 -16.88
CA SER A 27 7.96 6.86 -16.38
C SER A 27 6.55 7.36 -16.67
N PRO A 28 5.56 6.46 -16.82
CA PRO A 28 4.17 6.88 -16.97
C PRO A 28 3.69 7.64 -15.73
N THR A 29 2.74 8.53 -15.95
CA THR A 29 2.03 9.22 -14.85
C THR A 29 1.03 8.29 -14.17
N PHE A 30 0.52 8.68 -13.01
CA PHE A 30 -0.44 7.85 -12.27
C PHE A 30 -1.72 7.54 -13.08
N PRO A 31 -2.34 8.47 -13.83
CA PRO A 31 -3.52 8.15 -14.64
C PRO A 31 -3.25 7.05 -15.69
N VAL A 32 -2.09 7.07 -16.33
CA VAL A 32 -1.72 6.04 -17.32
C VAL A 32 -1.54 4.68 -16.65
N LEU A 33 -0.90 4.64 -15.48
CA LEU A 33 -0.75 3.38 -14.72
C LEU A 33 -2.08 2.89 -14.16
N TRP A 34 -3.00 3.80 -13.87
CA TRP A 34 -4.31 3.44 -13.31
C TRP A 34 -5.12 2.54 -14.25
N GLU A 35 -4.96 2.67 -15.56
CA GLU A 35 -5.59 1.78 -16.54
C GLU A 35 -5.21 0.31 -16.33
N THR A 36 -4.01 0.06 -15.83
CA THR A 36 -3.53 -1.30 -15.48
C THR A 36 -3.87 -1.69 -14.05
N ILE A 37 -3.69 -0.78 -13.09
CA ILE A 37 -3.81 -1.07 -11.66
C ILE A 37 -5.28 -1.17 -11.23
N GLY A 38 -6.15 -0.31 -11.75
CA GLY A 38 -7.55 -0.25 -11.38
C GLY A 38 -8.29 -1.59 -11.53
N PRO A 39 -8.19 -2.28 -12.68
CA PRO A 39 -8.78 -3.62 -12.83
C PRO A 39 -8.23 -4.67 -11.87
N ILE A 40 -6.94 -4.58 -11.49
CA ILE A 40 -6.33 -5.51 -10.53
C ILE A 40 -6.98 -5.36 -9.15
N LEU A 41 -7.25 -4.12 -8.72
CA LEU A 41 -7.91 -3.86 -7.43
C LEU A 41 -9.34 -4.41 -7.37
N ASP A 42 -10.01 -4.57 -8.51
CA ASP A 42 -11.35 -5.15 -8.60
C ASP A 42 -11.32 -6.69 -8.56
N SER A 43 -10.17 -7.32 -8.76
CA SER A 43 -10.08 -8.77 -8.98
C SER A 43 -9.86 -9.60 -7.72
N GLY A 44 -9.60 -8.98 -6.56
CA GLY A 44 -9.26 -9.76 -5.37
C GLY A 44 -9.14 -8.96 -4.08
N LEU A 45 -8.58 -9.65 -3.07
CA LEU A 45 -8.29 -9.07 -1.77
C LEU A 45 -6.96 -8.30 -1.81
N LEU A 46 -6.99 -7.04 -1.44
CA LEU A 46 -5.78 -6.25 -1.31
C LEU A 46 -5.09 -6.54 0.02
N VAL A 47 -3.81 -6.85 -0.03
CA VAL A 47 -3.01 -7.11 1.17
C VAL A 47 -1.82 -6.19 1.22
N ALA A 48 -1.62 -5.52 2.36
CA ALA A 48 -0.46 -4.68 2.59
C ALA A 48 -0.04 -4.70 4.07
N HIS A 49 1.20 -4.31 4.33
CA HIS A 49 1.71 -4.13 5.69
C HIS A 49 1.48 -2.68 6.13
N ASN A 50 0.55 -2.46 7.06
CA ASN A 50 -0.04 -1.15 7.38
C ASN A 50 -0.97 -0.62 6.27
N ALA A 51 -1.76 -1.49 5.69
CA ALA A 51 -2.66 -1.23 4.56
C ALA A 51 -3.46 0.08 4.60
N PRO A 52 -3.94 0.61 5.75
CA PRO A 52 -4.62 1.91 5.77
C PRO A 52 -3.78 3.07 5.24
N PHE A 53 -2.45 3.02 5.40
CA PHE A 53 -1.55 4.01 4.84
C PHE A 53 -1.56 3.96 3.30
N ASP A 54 -1.32 2.78 2.72
CA ASP A 54 -1.25 2.60 1.26
C ASP A 54 -2.58 2.95 0.59
N LEU A 55 -3.70 2.53 1.20
CA LEU A 55 -5.04 2.85 0.72
C LEU A 55 -5.35 4.35 0.80
N SER A 56 -4.86 5.04 1.83
CA SER A 56 -5.02 6.48 1.95
C SER A 56 -4.23 7.25 0.89
N VAL A 57 -3.01 6.80 0.59
CA VAL A 57 -2.18 7.37 -0.48
C VAL A 57 -2.84 7.15 -1.84
N LEU A 58 -3.30 5.91 -2.12
CA LEU A 58 -4.04 5.61 -3.35
C LEU A 58 -5.27 6.48 -3.50
N GLY A 59 -6.08 6.60 -2.45
CA GLY A 59 -7.26 7.46 -2.45
C GLY A 59 -6.94 8.94 -2.69
N ARG A 60 -5.79 9.40 -2.20
CA ARG A 60 -5.31 10.76 -2.48
C ARG A 60 -4.91 10.90 -3.95
N CYS A 61 -4.14 9.98 -4.51
CA CYS A 61 -3.78 10.00 -5.92
C CYS A 61 -5.03 10.02 -6.83
N LEU A 62 -5.99 9.15 -6.56
CA LEU A 62 -7.25 9.12 -7.32
C LEU A 62 -7.96 10.48 -7.32
N ARG A 63 -8.05 11.10 -6.16
CA ARG A 63 -8.68 12.42 -6.00
C ARG A 63 -7.90 13.52 -6.70
N ASP A 64 -6.58 13.57 -6.51
CA ASP A 64 -5.73 14.63 -7.04
C ASP A 64 -5.72 14.63 -8.58
N TYR A 65 -5.89 13.45 -9.20
CA TYR A 65 -6.05 13.31 -10.65
C TYR A 65 -7.49 13.29 -11.15
N GLY A 66 -8.48 13.48 -10.28
CA GLY A 66 -9.89 13.47 -10.66
C GLY A 66 -10.41 12.13 -11.17
N ILE A 67 -9.76 11.03 -10.76
CA ILE A 67 -10.17 9.69 -11.16
C ILE A 67 -11.27 9.20 -10.24
N PHE A 68 -12.45 8.95 -10.81
CA PHE A 68 -13.60 8.42 -10.07
C PHE A 68 -13.48 6.90 -9.90
N PHE A 69 -13.22 6.47 -8.68
CA PHE A 69 -13.21 5.07 -8.30
C PHE A 69 -14.20 4.83 -7.17
N HIS A 70 -15.46 4.65 -7.53
CA HIS A 70 -16.56 4.45 -6.59
C HIS A 70 -16.67 2.97 -6.17
N ARG A 71 -15.68 2.49 -5.43
CA ARG A 71 -15.62 1.10 -5.00
C ARG A 71 -15.38 0.99 -3.50
N GLN A 72 -15.92 -0.07 -2.96
CA GLN A 72 -15.51 -0.61 -1.68
C GLN A 72 -14.56 -1.76 -1.93
N VAL A 73 -13.31 -1.60 -1.53
CA VAL A 73 -12.25 -2.58 -1.78
C VAL A 73 -12.00 -3.41 -0.52
N PRO A 74 -12.14 -4.75 -0.59
CA PRO A 74 -11.77 -5.60 0.51
C PRO A 74 -10.26 -5.61 0.68
N TYR A 75 -9.82 -5.51 1.94
CA TYR A 75 -8.40 -5.57 2.24
C TYR A 75 -8.11 -6.32 3.55
N ALA A 76 -6.88 -6.79 3.69
CA ALA A 76 -6.31 -7.28 4.93
C ALA A 76 -4.98 -6.58 5.20
N CYS A 77 -4.67 -6.41 6.49
CA CYS A 77 -3.45 -5.75 6.93
C CYS A 77 -2.59 -6.73 7.73
N THR A 78 -1.44 -7.14 7.19
CA THR A 78 -0.55 -8.07 7.87
C THR A 78 -0.02 -7.52 9.19
N CYS A 79 0.18 -6.21 9.31
CA CYS A 79 0.55 -5.57 10.58
C CYS A 79 -0.52 -5.78 11.67
N GLN A 80 -1.81 -5.69 11.31
CA GLN A 80 -2.90 -5.96 12.28
C GLN A 80 -3.01 -7.44 12.62
N MET A 81 -2.81 -8.32 11.64
CA MET A 81 -2.80 -9.76 11.87
C MET A 81 -1.72 -10.13 12.89
N ILE A 82 -0.51 -9.64 12.69
CA ILE A 82 0.63 -9.97 13.52
C ILE A 82 0.52 -9.42 14.93
N ARG A 83 0.01 -8.20 15.11
CA ARG A 83 -0.28 -7.64 16.43
C ARG A 83 -1.16 -8.56 17.27
N ARG A 84 -2.05 -9.32 16.64
CA ARG A 84 -2.95 -10.24 17.32
C ARG A 84 -2.38 -11.66 17.44
N LEU A 85 -1.68 -12.12 16.41
CA LEU A 85 -1.21 -13.51 16.33
C LEU A 85 0.18 -13.71 16.95
N LEU A 86 1.03 -12.67 16.93
CA LEU A 86 2.39 -12.70 17.46
C LEU A 86 2.64 -11.51 18.41
N PRO A 87 1.86 -11.37 19.49
CA PRO A 87 1.95 -10.23 20.41
C PRO A 87 3.28 -10.17 21.18
N GLN A 88 4.04 -11.26 21.21
CA GLN A 88 5.34 -11.36 21.90
C GLN A 88 6.48 -10.64 21.15
N LEU A 89 6.27 -10.23 19.89
CA LEU A 89 7.32 -9.52 19.15
C LEU A 89 7.55 -8.11 19.73
N PRO A 90 8.79 -7.61 19.71
CA PRO A 90 9.14 -6.31 20.29
C PRO A 90 8.45 -5.14 19.56
N ASN A 91 8.16 -5.32 18.31
CA ASN A 91 7.33 -4.45 17.47
C ASN A 91 6.78 -5.25 16.27
N HIS A 92 5.94 -4.61 15.45
CA HIS A 92 5.25 -5.26 14.34
C HIS A 92 5.60 -4.58 13.00
N ARG A 93 6.83 -4.11 12.88
CA ARG A 93 7.37 -3.54 11.64
C ARG A 93 7.72 -4.66 10.67
N LEU A 94 7.74 -4.32 9.38
CA LEU A 94 8.02 -5.30 8.32
C LEU A 94 9.41 -5.92 8.46
N ASP A 95 10.44 -5.08 8.77
CA ASP A 95 11.81 -5.52 9.00
C ASP A 95 11.93 -6.53 10.15
N THR A 96 11.29 -6.23 11.28
CA THR A 96 11.29 -7.12 12.46
C THR A 96 10.66 -8.49 12.12
N LEU A 97 9.59 -8.48 11.33
CA LEU A 97 8.92 -9.70 10.90
C LEU A 97 9.74 -10.52 9.93
N CYS A 98 10.36 -9.86 8.95
CA CYS A 98 11.24 -10.54 8.02
C CYS A 98 12.42 -11.21 8.74
N GLN A 99 13.01 -10.53 9.73
CA GLN A 99 14.04 -11.13 10.58
C GLN A 99 13.52 -12.35 11.36
N TYR A 100 12.35 -12.22 11.99
CA TYR A 100 11.74 -13.29 12.76
C TYR A 100 11.38 -14.53 11.92
N LEU A 101 10.93 -14.31 10.68
CA LEU A 101 10.53 -15.36 9.75
C LEU A 101 11.64 -15.78 8.78
N HIS A 102 12.85 -15.22 8.92
CA HIS A 102 14.00 -15.46 8.02
C HIS A 102 13.70 -15.17 6.55
N LEU A 103 12.96 -14.09 6.29
CA LEU A 103 12.62 -13.61 4.95
C LEU A 103 13.61 -12.55 4.49
N GLU A 104 13.94 -12.58 3.20
CA GLU A 104 14.75 -11.53 2.58
C GLU A 104 13.94 -10.23 2.45
N LEU A 105 14.56 -9.11 2.80
CA LEU A 105 13.97 -7.79 2.70
C LEU A 105 15.04 -6.76 2.27
N ASP A 106 14.79 -6.15 1.11
CA ASP A 106 15.44 -4.89 0.72
C ASP A 106 14.49 -3.76 1.08
N HIS A 107 14.66 -3.23 2.29
CA HIS A 107 13.68 -2.34 2.92
C HIS A 107 13.58 -1.01 2.18
N HIS A 108 12.36 -0.50 2.03
CA HIS A 108 11.98 0.68 1.24
C HIS A 108 12.05 0.48 -0.29
N GLN A 109 12.32 -0.74 -0.76
CA GLN A 109 12.11 -1.11 -2.14
C GLN A 109 10.71 -1.74 -2.28
N ALA A 110 9.76 -1.03 -2.91
CA ALA A 110 8.35 -1.40 -2.94
C ALA A 110 8.07 -2.85 -3.40
N GLY A 111 8.86 -3.37 -4.35
CA GLY A 111 8.72 -4.74 -4.82
C GLY A 111 9.16 -5.77 -3.78
N SER A 112 10.21 -5.47 -3.00
CA SER A 112 10.68 -6.30 -1.90
C SER A 112 9.68 -6.28 -0.74
N ASP A 113 9.24 -5.09 -0.34
CA ASP A 113 8.25 -4.91 0.74
C ASP A 113 6.94 -5.65 0.42
N SER A 114 6.48 -5.58 -0.84
CA SER A 114 5.26 -6.28 -1.28
C SER A 114 5.43 -7.80 -1.25
N ARG A 115 6.57 -8.34 -1.70
CA ARG A 115 6.85 -9.79 -1.62
C ARG A 115 6.91 -10.25 -0.17
N ALA A 116 7.63 -9.55 0.67
CA ALA A 116 7.71 -9.86 2.10
C ALA A 116 6.33 -9.87 2.76
N CYS A 117 5.49 -8.87 2.46
CA CYS A 117 4.11 -8.82 2.94
C CYS A 117 3.30 -10.05 2.51
N GLY A 118 3.40 -10.47 1.25
CA GLY A 118 2.75 -11.68 0.73
C GLY A 118 3.26 -12.95 1.42
N GLN A 119 4.58 -13.10 1.57
CA GLN A 119 5.18 -14.25 2.26
C GLN A 119 4.76 -14.34 3.74
N ILE A 120 4.69 -13.20 4.43
CA ILE A 120 4.17 -13.14 5.80
C ILE A 120 2.72 -13.64 5.86
N LEU A 121 1.86 -13.18 4.94
CA LEU A 121 0.48 -13.65 4.89
C LEU A 121 0.41 -15.17 4.68
N LEU A 122 1.12 -15.69 3.69
CA LEU A 122 1.15 -17.12 3.40
C LEU A 122 1.62 -17.92 4.61
N HIS A 123 2.72 -17.49 5.25
CA HIS A 123 3.21 -18.13 6.47
C HIS A 123 2.15 -18.18 7.58
N LEU A 124 1.44 -17.07 7.81
CA LEU A 124 0.38 -17.05 8.81
C LEU A 124 -0.77 -18.02 8.46
N MET A 125 -1.14 -18.11 7.20
CA MET A 125 -2.17 -19.06 6.73
C MET A 125 -1.71 -20.51 6.88
N ASP A 126 -0.46 -20.82 6.57
CA ASP A 126 0.13 -22.16 6.70
C ASP A 126 0.19 -22.60 8.16
N THR A 127 0.31 -21.66 9.11
CA THR A 127 0.20 -21.96 10.56
C THR A 127 -1.24 -22.09 11.06
N GLY A 128 -2.23 -22.07 10.17
CA GLY A 128 -3.64 -22.25 10.47
C GLY A 128 -4.39 -20.96 10.82
N ALA A 129 -3.78 -19.79 10.61
CA ALA A 129 -4.48 -18.54 10.86
C ALA A 129 -5.60 -18.32 9.81
N SER A 130 -6.80 -18.01 10.30
CA SER A 130 -7.90 -17.59 9.42
C SER A 130 -7.76 -16.12 9.03
N LEU A 131 -7.93 -15.81 7.76
CA LEU A 131 -7.90 -14.44 7.24
C LEU A 131 -9.19 -13.67 7.53
N SER A 132 -10.32 -14.38 7.60
CA SER A 132 -11.67 -13.80 7.73
C SER A 132 -11.81 -12.75 8.85
N PRO A 133 -11.29 -12.96 10.09
CA PRO A 133 -11.41 -11.96 11.16
C PRO A 133 -10.66 -10.66 10.90
N PHE A 134 -9.74 -10.66 9.95
CA PHE A 134 -8.87 -9.53 9.61
C PHE A 134 -9.26 -8.81 8.32
N MET A 135 -10.24 -9.35 7.59
CA MET A 135 -10.76 -8.69 6.41
C MET A 135 -11.52 -7.42 6.80
N ARG A 136 -11.26 -6.36 6.06
CA ARG A 136 -11.88 -5.05 6.20
C ARG A 136 -12.26 -4.53 4.82
N THR A 137 -13.03 -3.47 4.78
CA THR A 137 -13.40 -2.79 3.54
C THR A 137 -12.92 -1.35 3.61
N TYR A 138 -12.24 -0.90 2.57
CA TYR A 138 -11.88 0.50 2.40
C TYR A 138 -12.85 1.15 1.42
N ASP A 139 -13.41 2.27 1.83
CA ASP A 139 -14.44 2.97 1.07
C ASP A 139 -13.85 4.16 0.31
N PHE A 140 -13.55 3.95 -0.96
CA PHE A 140 -13.07 5.03 -1.84
C PHE A 140 -14.17 6.01 -2.25
N ILE A 141 -15.45 5.69 -2.06
CA ILE A 141 -16.58 6.57 -2.39
C ILE A 141 -16.53 7.84 -1.53
N ARG A 142 -16.19 7.69 -0.25
CA ARG A 142 -16.15 8.79 0.71
C ARG A 142 -15.01 9.77 0.50
N ILE A 143 -13.97 9.39 -0.23
CA ILE A 143 -12.79 10.21 -0.48
C ILE A 143 -13.06 11.25 -1.57
N GLY A 144 -14.01 11.00 -2.49
CA GLY A 144 -14.38 11.91 -3.57
C GLY A 144 -15.25 13.12 -3.16
N THR A 145 -15.74 13.17 -1.92
CA THR A 145 -16.57 14.30 -1.45
C THR A 145 -15.71 15.37 -0.78
N VAL A 146 -14.85 16.03 -1.54
CA VAL A 146 -14.28 17.32 -1.08
C VAL A 146 -15.39 18.35 -1.18
N ARG A 147 -15.83 18.85 -0.02
CA ARG A 147 -16.64 20.08 0.01
C ARG A 147 -15.83 21.18 -0.67
N PRO A 148 -16.39 21.90 -1.65
CA PRO A 148 -15.70 23.05 -2.24
C PRO A 148 -15.33 24.00 -1.08
N SER A 149 -14.07 24.44 -1.07
CA SER A 149 -13.61 25.46 -0.12
C SER A 149 -14.53 26.65 -0.24
N ARG A 150 -15.22 27.00 0.85
CA ARG A 150 -15.90 28.29 0.94
C ARG A 150 -14.80 29.34 0.91
N ASN A 151 -14.63 29.98 -0.25
CA ASN A 151 -13.87 31.23 -0.31
C ASN A 151 -14.52 32.22 0.68
N ARG A 152 -13.74 32.66 1.65
CA ARG A 152 -13.95 33.89 2.37
C ARG A 152 -12.96 34.93 1.87
#